data_c220a1350f406c73716657abddea2f9e
#
_entry.id   c220a1350f406c73716657abddea2f9e
#
_cell.length_a   1.000
_cell.length_b   1.000
_cell.length_c   1.000
_cell.angle_alpha   90.00
_cell.angle_beta   90.00
_cell.angle_gamma   90.00
#
_symmetry.space_group_name_H-M   'P 1'
#
loop_
_entity.id
_entity.type
_entity.pdbx_description
1 polymer ?
#
loop_
_entity_poly.entity_id
_entity_poly.type
_entity_poly.pdbx_seq_one_letter_code
_entity_poly.pdbx_strand_id
1 'polypeptide(L)'
;MPCIAHKNTLRNKAVLPIRKGEPLLFFKNFKFAQKTEESKMKRVFAMVMAVVMAAVMFAGCSAGGNNNASNNSGSGDTIKVGLLGPHSGEYAVYGLGVRNGAELYFKKVNEAGGINGKQIELVVYDNKGDDTEAVTAFTRMVDEGVTALVGDVLTGNTLAVVGEANAVNMPMITPSATAAAVTVKEDGTVYSNVFRTCFIDPFQGEKMAAFAAEVLGVKTAAVFAQTGNDYAQGLADAFKAKCAELGVEIVAEEGYAKGDVDYKSQLTNIAAKNPEVVFCPNYYEDDGLIVTQARQVGVTGTFLGGDGWSGVKNYASADVLEGSYYCSGYAPASTDAVKQFEEEFVAAYGKDTLNMFAATAYDAAMIMCAALEKAEETGYAPASEEYKQAVIDAIRTEGPNVKGITSEGGYTFDEYNNPIKDAVIIKVTGGEEVFDRMF
;
A
#
# COMPACT_ATOMS: atom_id res chain seq x y z
N MET A 1 -75.01 -18.07 11.95
CA MET A 1 -75.85 -16.85 11.85
C MET A 1 -74.99 -15.67 12.11
N PRO A 2 -75.12 -14.51 11.42
CA PRO A 2 -74.83 -14.27 9.98
C PRO A 2 -73.63 -13.29 9.84
N CYS A 3 -72.89 -13.41 8.77
CA CYS A 3 -72.83 -12.52 7.61
C CYS A 3 -73.10 -11.04 7.85
N ILE A 4 -72.09 -10.20 7.55
CA ILE A 4 -72.29 -9.02 6.70
C ILE A 4 -70.99 -8.75 5.93
N ALA A 5 -71.10 -8.83 4.61
CA ALA A 5 -70.19 -8.37 3.60
C ALA A 5 -70.36 -6.85 3.39
N HIS A 6 -69.31 -6.16 3.09
CA HIS A 6 -69.40 -4.91 2.34
C HIS A 6 -68.40 -4.87 1.19
N LYS A 7 -69.02 -4.74 0.02
CA LYS A 7 -68.47 -4.57 -1.32
C LYS A 7 -67.98 -3.16 -1.60
N ASN A 8 -67.13 -3.10 -2.61
CA ASN A 8 -66.90 -2.03 -3.62
C ASN A 8 -65.87 -0.96 -3.20
N THR A 9 -64.95 -0.57 -4.08
CA THR A 9 -65.12 -0.21 -5.49
C THR A 9 -63.78 -0.15 -6.21
N LEU A 10 -63.72 -0.79 -7.36
CA LEU A 10 -62.71 -0.57 -8.40
C LEU A 10 -62.76 0.87 -8.90
N ARG A 11 -61.59 1.52 -9.03
CA ARG A 11 -61.43 2.66 -9.94
C ARG A 11 -60.27 2.37 -10.90
N ASN A 12 -60.65 2.01 -12.10
CA ASN A 12 -59.85 2.05 -13.32
C ASN A 12 -59.18 3.42 -13.46
N LYS A 13 -57.88 3.43 -13.67
CA LYS A 13 -57.22 4.54 -14.36
C LYS A 13 -56.65 4.00 -15.67
N ALA A 14 -57.16 4.63 -16.71
CA ALA A 14 -56.90 4.35 -18.12
C ALA A 14 -55.40 4.39 -18.46
N VAL A 15 -55.01 3.40 -19.24
CA VAL A 15 -53.78 3.36 -20.02
C VAL A 15 -54.00 4.26 -21.25
N LEU A 16 -53.24 5.33 -21.36
CA LEU A 16 -53.16 6.13 -22.60
C LEU A 16 -52.09 5.54 -23.52
N PRO A 17 -52.36 5.45 -24.84
CA PRO A 17 -51.43 4.85 -25.79
C PRO A 17 -50.24 5.74 -26.10
N ILE A 18 -49.03 5.17 -26.13
CA ILE A 18 -47.79 5.77 -26.58
C ILE A 18 -47.89 6.02 -28.09
N ARG A 19 -47.95 7.31 -28.50
CA ARG A 19 -47.77 7.72 -29.89
C ARG A 19 -46.28 7.62 -30.23
N LYS A 20 -45.94 6.77 -31.20
CA LYS A 20 -44.66 6.79 -31.92
C LYS A 20 -44.61 8.03 -32.81
N GLY A 21 -43.50 8.78 -32.69
CA GLY A 21 -43.13 9.78 -33.66
C GLY A 21 -42.47 11.01 -33.05
N GLU A 22 -41.20 11.15 -33.36
CA GLU A 22 -40.29 12.31 -33.32
C GLU A 22 -39.27 12.38 -32.16
N PRO A 23 -38.02 11.95 -32.46
CA PRO A 23 -36.87 12.46 -31.78
C PRO A 23 -35.89 13.06 -32.81
N LEU A 24 -35.83 14.37 -33.02
CA LEU A 24 -34.74 14.93 -33.87
C LEU A 24 -34.58 16.45 -33.83
N LEU A 25 -34.90 17.13 -32.74
CA LEU A 25 -34.60 18.57 -32.67
C LEU A 25 -33.76 19.02 -31.48
N PHE A 26 -33.59 18.21 -30.45
CA PHE A 26 -32.81 18.61 -29.26
C PHE A 26 -31.30 18.34 -29.38
N PHE A 27 -30.89 17.37 -30.23
CA PHE A 27 -29.46 17.03 -30.40
C PHE A 27 -28.68 17.88 -31.41
N LYS A 28 -29.35 18.61 -32.27
CA LYS A 28 -28.65 19.49 -33.26
C LYS A 28 -28.11 20.77 -32.65
N ASN A 29 -28.74 21.32 -31.64
CA ASN A 29 -28.32 22.59 -31.04
C ASN A 29 -27.15 22.41 -30.05
N PHE A 30 -26.97 21.21 -29.47
CA PHE A 30 -25.86 20.94 -28.55
C PHE A 30 -24.53 20.73 -29.29
N LYS A 31 -24.56 20.11 -30.47
CA LYS A 31 -23.34 19.96 -31.32
C LYS A 31 -22.86 21.23 -31.98
N PHE A 32 -23.74 22.20 -32.18
CA PHE A 32 -23.35 23.50 -32.81
C PHE A 32 -22.69 24.43 -31.79
N ALA A 33 -23.11 24.43 -30.54
CA ALA A 33 -22.50 25.21 -29.47
C ALA A 33 -21.09 24.69 -29.09
N GLN A 34 -20.88 23.38 -29.05
CA GLN A 34 -19.56 22.78 -28.77
C GLN A 34 -18.54 23.08 -29.88
N LYS A 35 -18.98 23.08 -31.14
CA LYS A 35 -18.06 23.33 -32.28
C LYS A 35 -17.61 24.79 -32.40
N THR A 36 -18.39 25.74 -31.87
CA THR A 36 -18.01 27.17 -31.83
C THR A 36 -17.05 27.50 -30.70
N GLU A 37 -17.17 26.84 -29.55
CA GLU A 37 -16.23 27.01 -28.41
C GLU A 37 -14.87 26.38 -28.68
N GLU A 38 -14.82 25.17 -29.28
CA GLU A 38 -13.56 24.54 -29.69
C GLU A 38 -12.79 25.37 -30.73
N SER A 39 -13.52 26.03 -31.65
CA SER A 39 -12.88 26.87 -32.67
C SER A 39 -12.31 28.16 -32.09
N LYS A 40 -12.94 28.74 -31.06
CA LYS A 40 -12.43 29.93 -30.35
C LYS A 40 -11.20 29.57 -29.51
N MET A 41 -11.22 28.44 -28.82
CA MET A 41 -10.11 27.95 -27.98
C MET A 41 -8.86 27.64 -28.83
N LYS A 42 -9.02 27.02 -30.01
CA LYS A 42 -7.91 26.77 -30.96
C LYS A 42 -7.31 28.04 -31.52
N ARG A 43 -8.10 29.09 -31.74
CA ARG A 43 -7.60 30.40 -32.20
C ARG A 43 -6.87 31.17 -31.10
N VAL A 44 -7.32 31.09 -29.85
CA VAL A 44 -6.63 31.70 -28.71
C VAL A 44 -5.31 30.99 -28.44
N PHE A 45 -5.28 29.65 -28.52
CA PHE A 45 -4.06 28.85 -28.33
C PHE A 45 -3.02 29.12 -29.43
N ALA A 46 -3.47 29.29 -30.69
CA ALA A 46 -2.58 29.67 -31.82
C ALA A 46 -2.01 31.06 -31.67
N MET A 47 -2.78 32.05 -31.16
CA MET A 47 -2.27 33.41 -30.90
C MET A 47 -1.26 33.44 -29.74
N VAL A 48 -1.49 32.68 -28.66
CA VAL A 48 -0.55 32.61 -27.54
C VAL A 48 0.76 31.96 -27.97
N MET A 49 0.72 30.91 -28.79
CA MET A 49 1.94 30.28 -29.33
C MET A 49 2.71 31.18 -30.29
N ALA A 50 2.03 32.01 -31.08
CA ALA A 50 2.68 32.98 -31.99
C ALA A 50 3.38 34.11 -31.23
N VAL A 51 2.83 34.54 -30.09
CA VAL A 51 3.44 35.58 -29.23
C VAL A 51 4.67 35.05 -28.50
N VAL A 52 4.64 33.76 -28.06
CA VAL A 52 5.78 33.12 -27.41
C VAL A 52 6.93 32.89 -28.40
N MET A 53 6.65 32.52 -29.66
CA MET A 53 7.70 32.37 -30.67
C MET A 53 8.31 33.75 -31.13
N ALA A 54 7.56 34.81 -31.07
CA ALA A 54 8.10 36.15 -31.39
C ALA A 54 9.01 36.70 -30.29
N ALA A 55 8.79 36.32 -29.02
CA ALA A 55 9.62 36.73 -27.88
C ALA A 55 11.00 36.01 -27.85
N VAL A 56 11.14 34.85 -28.48
CA VAL A 56 12.40 34.09 -28.53
C VAL A 56 13.36 34.60 -29.62
N MET A 57 12.86 35.35 -30.61
CA MET A 57 13.71 35.89 -31.73
C MET A 57 14.37 37.25 -31.47
N PHE A 58 14.09 37.90 -30.32
CA PHE A 58 14.68 39.24 -30.01
C PHE A 58 15.81 39.19 -28.97
N ALA A 59 16.25 38.01 -28.52
CA ALA A 59 17.33 37.87 -27.54
C ALA A 59 18.65 37.30 -28.12
N GLY A 60 18.96 37.59 -29.35
CA GLY A 60 20.18 37.09 -29.98
C GLY A 60 20.89 38.15 -30.82
N CYS A 61 21.68 39.04 -30.18
CA CYS A 61 22.90 39.65 -30.73
C CYS A 61 23.48 40.65 -29.71
N SER A 62 24.43 40.24 -28.91
CA SER A 62 25.52 41.10 -28.47
C SER A 62 26.76 40.25 -28.25
N ALA A 63 27.84 40.64 -28.85
CA ALA A 63 29.07 39.91 -29.02
C ALA A 63 29.99 39.94 -27.81
N GLY A 64 30.79 38.87 -27.68
CA GLY A 64 32.18 38.96 -27.24
C GLY A 64 32.44 38.73 -25.74
N GLY A 65 32.89 37.56 -25.39
CA GLY A 65 33.47 37.27 -24.09
C GLY A 65 33.72 35.76 -23.90
N ASN A 66 34.93 35.32 -24.21
CA ASN A 66 35.42 33.97 -24.04
C ASN A 66 35.35 33.60 -22.53
N ASN A 67 34.45 32.73 -22.14
CA ASN A 67 34.61 31.94 -20.95
C ASN A 67 33.98 30.56 -21.25
N ASN A 68 34.85 29.58 -21.42
CA ASN A 68 34.50 28.16 -21.36
C ASN A 68 33.92 27.84 -19.97
N ALA A 69 32.60 27.96 -19.83
CA ALA A 69 31.86 27.20 -18.83
C ALA A 69 31.29 25.99 -19.58
N SER A 70 31.98 24.89 -19.52
CA SER A 70 31.43 23.57 -19.82
C SER A 70 30.17 23.43 -18.97
N ASN A 71 28.99 23.53 -19.61
CA ASN A 71 27.79 22.92 -19.08
C ASN A 71 27.96 21.40 -19.23
N ASN A 72 28.75 20.85 -18.35
CA ASN A 72 28.72 19.45 -18.03
C ASN A 72 27.52 19.29 -17.09
N SER A 73 26.32 19.03 -17.62
CA SER A 73 25.23 18.43 -16.85
C SER A 73 25.72 17.05 -16.45
N GLY A 74 26.52 17.01 -15.39
CA GLY A 74 27.15 15.81 -14.90
C GLY A 74 26.06 14.86 -14.36
N SER A 75 26.02 13.66 -14.89
CA SER A 75 25.33 12.49 -14.33
C SER A 75 25.91 12.06 -12.97
N GLY A 76 26.53 12.99 -12.23
CA GLY A 76 27.16 12.78 -10.93
C GLY A 76 26.49 13.50 -9.74
N ASP A 77 25.51 14.35 -10.01
CA ASP A 77 24.93 15.23 -8.99
C ASP A 77 23.65 14.69 -8.33
N THR A 78 23.15 13.52 -8.73
CA THR A 78 21.94 12.89 -8.17
C THR A 78 22.15 11.41 -7.86
N ILE A 79 21.43 10.92 -6.86
CA ILE A 79 21.28 9.50 -6.54
C ILE A 79 19.84 9.12 -6.87
N LYS A 80 19.65 8.20 -7.83
CA LYS A 80 18.31 7.75 -8.21
C LYS A 80 17.81 6.66 -7.29
N VAL A 81 16.64 6.88 -6.66
CA VAL A 81 15.96 5.90 -5.82
C VAL A 81 14.60 5.59 -6.41
N GLY A 82 14.30 4.30 -6.61
CA GLY A 82 13.02 3.83 -7.10
C GLY A 82 11.95 3.79 -6.01
N LEU A 83 10.72 4.17 -6.38
CA LEU A 83 9.51 3.92 -5.61
C LEU A 83 8.55 3.13 -6.48
N LEU A 84 8.34 1.85 -6.13
CA LEU A 84 7.52 0.92 -6.90
C LEU A 84 6.35 0.43 -6.04
N GLY A 85 5.14 0.46 -6.59
CA GLY A 85 3.95 -0.03 -5.91
C GLY A 85 2.67 0.27 -6.67
N PRO A 86 1.50 -0.19 -6.17
CA PRO A 86 0.19 0.06 -6.77
C PRO A 86 -0.30 1.48 -6.41
N HIS A 87 0.06 2.48 -7.22
CA HIS A 87 -0.34 3.87 -6.99
C HIS A 87 -1.73 4.19 -7.54
N SER A 88 -2.35 3.25 -8.26
CA SER A 88 -3.73 3.31 -8.75
C SER A 88 -4.41 1.93 -8.65
N GLY A 89 -5.76 1.90 -8.78
CA GLY A 89 -6.54 0.67 -8.70
C GLY A 89 -6.91 0.28 -7.27
N GLU A 90 -7.24 -1.00 -7.08
CA GLU A 90 -7.80 -1.60 -5.87
C GLU A 90 -6.92 -1.38 -4.61
N TYR A 91 -5.60 -1.48 -4.75
CA TYR A 91 -4.64 -1.38 -3.64
C TYR A 91 -3.98 -0.01 -3.52
N ALA A 92 -4.54 1.02 -4.16
CA ALA A 92 -3.93 2.35 -4.24
C ALA A 92 -3.71 2.99 -2.85
N VAL A 93 -4.55 2.71 -1.86
CA VAL A 93 -4.38 3.24 -0.49
C VAL A 93 -3.07 2.80 0.13
N TYR A 94 -2.67 1.53 -0.08
CA TYR A 94 -1.36 1.04 0.38
C TYR A 94 -0.22 1.70 -0.41
N GLY A 95 -0.29 1.62 -1.75
CA GLY A 95 0.78 2.12 -2.61
C GLY A 95 1.03 3.62 -2.45
N LEU A 96 -0.04 4.41 -2.36
CA LEU A 96 0.07 5.86 -2.11
C LEU A 96 0.58 6.13 -0.69
N GLY A 97 0.19 5.35 0.32
CA GLY A 97 0.74 5.45 1.67
C GLY A 97 2.25 5.24 1.66
N VAL A 98 2.72 4.15 1.06
CA VAL A 98 4.15 3.84 0.91
C VAL A 98 4.89 4.93 0.16
N ARG A 99 4.40 5.32 -1.01
CA ARG A 99 5.00 6.38 -1.81
C ARG A 99 5.11 7.68 -1.02
N ASN A 100 4.02 8.17 -0.45
CA ASN A 100 3.96 9.44 0.25
C ASN A 100 4.84 9.43 1.52
N GLY A 101 4.87 8.31 2.25
CA GLY A 101 5.74 8.16 3.42
C GLY A 101 7.23 8.25 3.07
N ALA A 102 7.65 7.52 2.03
CA ALA A 102 9.03 7.56 1.55
C ALA A 102 9.39 8.93 0.95
N GLU A 103 8.54 9.50 0.09
CA GLU A 103 8.73 10.84 -0.49
C GLU A 103 8.89 11.92 0.58
N LEU A 104 8.11 11.84 1.68
CA LEU A 104 8.19 12.81 2.78
C LEU A 104 9.60 12.85 3.39
N TYR A 105 10.22 11.69 3.61
CA TYR A 105 11.56 11.64 4.17
C TYR A 105 12.62 12.05 3.15
N PHE A 106 12.58 11.54 1.93
CA PHE A 106 13.54 11.92 0.88
C PHE A 106 13.52 13.42 0.58
N LYS A 107 12.34 14.04 0.62
CA LYS A 107 12.21 15.49 0.47
C LYS A 107 12.92 16.24 1.60
N LYS A 108 12.76 15.81 2.85
CA LYS A 108 13.49 16.41 3.99
C LYS A 108 15.00 16.32 3.82
N VAL A 109 15.52 15.18 3.37
CA VAL A 109 16.94 14.99 3.10
C VAL A 109 17.42 15.94 2.00
N ASN A 110 16.65 16.07 0.92
CA ASN A 110 16.96 16.99 -0.18
C ASN A 110 16.94 18.47 0.26
N GLU A 111 15.97 18.87 1.08
CA GLU A 111 15.90 20.23 1.66
C GLU A 111 17.08 20.52 2.59
N ALA A 112 17.61 19.50 3.25
CA ALA A 112 18.81 19.60 4.10
C ALA A 112 20.14 19.63 3.30
N GLY A 113 20.10 19.51 1.97
CA GLY A 113 21.27 19.55 1.10
C GLY A 113 21.60 18.24 0.39
N GLY A 114 20.76 17.22 0.56
CA GLY A 114 20.95 15.90 -0.04
C GLY A 114 21.99 15.04 0.68
N ILE A 115 22.38 13.94 0.08
CA ILE A 115 23.38 13.00 0.59
C ILE A 115 24.76 13.38 0.04
N ASN A 116 25.65 13.82 0.91
CA ASN A 116 26.98 14.30 0.52
C ASN A 116 26.93 15.37 -0.60
N GLY A 117 25.90 16.25 -0.57
CA GLY A 117 25.66 17.29 -1.57
C GLY A 117 24.97 16.84 -2.83
N LYS A 118 24.68 15.53 -3.00
CA LYS A 118 23.90 14.98 -4.11
C LYS A 118 22.42 14.93 -3.75
N GLN A 119 21.56 15.39 -4.66
CA GLN A 119 20.12 15.29 -4.48
C GLN A 119 19.62 13.87 -4.76
N ILE A 120 18.61 13.41 -4.02
CA ILE A 120 17.89 12.18 -4.32
C ILE A 120 16.87 12.49 -5.40
N GLU A 121 16.98 11.79 -6.53
CA GLU A 121 16.01 11.81 -7.63
C GLU A 121 15.11 10.59 -7.51
N LEU A 122 13.79 10.81 -7.33
CA LEU A 122 12.83 9.72 -7.21
C LEU A 122 12.34 9.26 -8.57
N VAL A 123 12.49 7.97 -8.86
CA VAL A 123 11.95 7.30 -10.03
C VAL A 123 10.73 6.49 -9.58
N VAL A 124 9.53 6.99 -9.91
CA VAL A 124 8.26 6.47 -9.39
C VAL A 124 7.51 5.72 -10.47
N TYR A 125 7.15 4.46 -10.22
CA TYR A 125 6.35 3.65 -11.13
C TYR A 125 5.15 3.02 -10.43
N ASP A 126 4.01 3.06 -11.13
CA ASP A 126 2.74 2.44 -10.73
C ASP A 126 2.63 1.06 -11.39
N ASN A 127 2.59 -0.01 -10.59
CA ASN A 127 2.37 -1.38 -11.07
C ASN A 127 0.89 -1.81 -11.03
N LYS A 128 -0.01 -0.99 -10.50
CA LYS A 128 -1.46 -1.22 -10.41
C LYS A 128 -1.87 -2.50 -9.66
N GLY A 129 -0.96 -3.12 -8.91
CA GLY A 129 -1.15 -4.42 -8.25
C GLY A 129 -1.10 -5.61 -9.21
N ASP A 130 -0.43 -5.46 -10.37
CA ASP A 130 -0.22 -6.51 -11.37
C ASP A 130 1.25 -6.94 -11.39
N ASP A 131 1.50 -8.25 -11.32
CA ASP A 131 2.85 -8.82 -11.24
C ASP A 131 3.68 -8.56 -12.51
N THR A 132 3.04 -8.58 -13.69
CA THR A 132 3.72 -8.32 -14.97
C THR A 132 4.10 -6.84 -15.10
N GLU A 133 3.22 -5.94 -14.68
CA GLU A 133 3.51 -4.51 -14.63
C GLU A 133 4.63 -4.21 -13.61
N ALA A 134 4.66 -4.91 -12.46
CA ALA A 134 5.73 -4.75 -11.46
C ALA A 134 7.12 -5.09 -12.05
N VAL A 135 7.26 -6.25 -12.71
CA VAL A 135 8.50 -6.65 -13.39
C VAL A 135 8.86 -5.67 -14.50
N THR A 136 7.88 -5.24 -15.29
CA THR A 136 8.11 -4.27 -16.38
C THR A 136 8.60 -2.93 -15.84
N ALA A 137 7.97 -2.43 -14.78
CA ALA A 137 8.35 -1.18 -14.12
C ALA A 137 9.75 -1.27 -13.49
N PHE A 138 10.05 -2.39 -12.81
CA PHE A 138 11.37 -2.63 -12.24
C PHE A 138 12.47 -2.65 -13.33
N THR A 139 12.23 -3.33 -14.45
CA THR A 139 13.19 -3.37 -15.59
C THR A 139 13.49 -1.96 -16.10
N ARG A 140 12.45 -1.10 -16.22
CA ARG A 140 12.64 0.31 -16.62
C ARG A 140 13.46 1.09 -15.60
N MET A 141 13.23 0.87 -14.29
CA MET A 141 14.05 1.51 -13.24
C MET A 141 15.53 1.14 -13.37
N VAL A 142 15.84 -0.13 -13.68
CA VAL A 142 17.21 -0.58 -13.93
C VAL A 142 17.81 0.14 -15.14
N ASP A 143 17.07 0.22 -16.26
CA ASP A 143 17.51 0.91 -17.49
C ASP A 143 17.73 2.41 -17.26
N GLU A 144 16.98 3.04 -16.35
CA GLU A 144 17.11 4.44 -15.97
C GLU A 144 18.26 4.70 -14.97
N GLY A 145 18.94 3.64 -14.52
CA GLY A 145 20.08 3.73 -13.61
C GLY A 145 19.69 3.99 -12.15
N VAL A 146 18.56 3.42 -11.71
CA VAL A 146 18.18 3.44 -10.28
C VAL A 146 19.21 2.70 -9.44
N THR A 147 19.62 3.31 -8.35
CA THR A 147 20.67 2.80 -7.44
C THR A 147 20.11 1.89 -6.35
N ALA A 148 18.92 2.22 -5.84
CA ALA A 148 18.26 1.52 -4.74
C ALA A 148 16.74 1.61 -4.88
N LEU A 149 16.00 0.67 -4.28
CA LEU A 149 14.55 0.56 -4.38
C LEU A 149 13.90 0.57 -2.98
N VAL A 150 12.91 1.41 -2.78
CA VAL A 150 11.92 1.28 -1.70
C VAL A 150 10.61 0.78 -2.32
N GLY A 151 10.21 -0.42 -1.96
CA GLY A 151 9.12 -1.17 -2.58
C GLY A 151 9.51 -2.62 -2.84
N ASP A 152 8.76 -3.48 -3.51
CA ASP A 152 7.36 -3.28 -3.87
C ASP A 152 6.45 -3.37 -2.63
N VAL A 153 5.15 -3.16 -2.82
CA VAL A 153 4.19 -3.03 -1.71
C VAL A 153 3.47 -4.34 -1.40
N LEU A 154 2.83 -4.94 -2.41
CA LEU A 154 2.09 -6.19 -2.23
C LEU A 154 3.04 -7.38 -2.27
N THR A 155 2.76 -8.41 -1.45
CA THR A 155 3.56 -9.63 -1.40
C THR A 155 3.72 -10.27 -2.79
N GLY A 156 2.65 -10.49 -3.56
CA GLY A 156 2.73 -11.09 -4.89
C GLY A 156 3.61 -10.29 -5.86
N ASN A 157 3.41 -8.97 -5.93
CA ASN A 157 4.22 -8.10 -6.80
C ASN A 157 5.69 -8.08 -6.36
N THR A 158 5.95 -8.09 -5.05
CA THR A 158 7.31 -8.15 -4.51
C THR A 158 7.99 -9.46 -4.87
N LEU A 159 7.30 -10.61 -4.74
CA LEU A 159 7.81 -11.92 -5.13
C LEU A 159 8.16 -11.99 -6.63
N ALA A 160 7.38 -11.33 -7.48
CA ALA A 160 7.68 -11.23 -8.91
C ALA A 160 8.96 -10.43 -9.20
N VAL A 161 9.32 -9.47 -8.34
CA VAL A 161 10.46 -8.54 -8.55
C VAL A 161 11.74 -8.99 -7.86
N VAL A 162 11.69 -9.66 -6.69
CA VAL A 162 12.90 -9.95 -5.88
C VAL A 162 13.96 -10.76 -6.60
N GLY A 163 13.56 -11.69 -7.49
CA GLY A 163 14.49 -12.47 -8.30
C GLY A 163 15.30 -11.60 -9.25
N GLU A 164 14.63 -10.69 -9.96
CA GLU A 164 15.23 -9.72 -10.86
C GLU A 164 16.10 -8.70 -10.11
N ALA A 165 15.63 -8.23 -8.95
CA ALA A 165 16.39 -7.33 -8.09
C ALA A 165 17.69 -7.97 -7.59
N ASN A 166 17.64 -9.27 -7.24
CA ASN A 166 18.83 -10.02 -6.85
C ASN A 166 19.80 -10.22 -8.02
N ALA A 167 19.30 -10.44 -9.25
CA ALA A 167 20.15 -10.64 -10.42
C ALA A 167 21.00 -9.42 -10.79
N VAL A 168 20.52 -8.20 -10.46
CA VAL A 168 21.21 -6.94 -10.73
C VAL A 168 21.75 -6.28 -9.45
N ASN A 169 21.82 -7.04 -8.36
CA ASN A 169 22.29 -6.59 -7.03
C ASN A 169 21.66 -5.26 -6.60
N MET A 170 20.33 -5.10 -6.80
CA MET A 170 19.59 -3.89 -6.42
C MET A 170 19.36 -3.87 -4.91
N PRO A 171 19.90 -2.90 -4.15
CA PRO A 171 19.52 -2.70 -2.76
C PRO A 171 18.02 -2.42 -2.66
N MET A 172 17.29 -3.23 -1.90
CA MET A 172 15.84 -3.17 -1.84
C MET A 172 15.34 -3.23 -0.40
N ILE A 173 14.46 -2.31 -0.03
CA ILE A 173 13.74 -2.35 1.24
C ILE A 173 12.23 -2.31 0.94
N THR A 174 11.53 -3.42 1.18
CA THR A 174 10.07 -3.42 1.13
C THR A 174 9.49 -2.96 2.47
N PRO A 175 8.57 -1.99 2.49
CA PRO A 175 7.94 -1.55 3.73
C PRO A 175 6.74 -2.39 4.16
N SER A 176 6.26 -3.31 3.32
CA SER A 176 4.94 -3.92 3.47
C SER A 176 4.80 -5.38 3.02
N ALA A 177 5.70 -5.91 2.22
CA ALA A 177 5.60 -7.29 1.75
C ALA A 177 6.08 -8.28 2.82
N THR A 178 5.19 -9.10 3.34
CA THR A 178 5.34 -9.85 4.60
C THR A 178 5.62 -11.33 4.43
N ALA A 179 5.39 -11.95 3.25
CA ALA A 179 5.68 -13.36 3.05
C ALA A 179 7.18 -13.68 3.29
N ALA A 180 7.45 -14.82 3.93
CA ALA A 180 8.83 -15.26 4.21
C ALA A 180 9.67 -15.36 2.93
N ALA A 181 9.08 -15.79 1.82
CA ALA A 181 9.72 -15.94 0.52
C ALA A 181 10.25 -14.63 -0.10
N VAL A 182 9.85 -13.47 0.42
CA VAL A 182 10.37 -12.16 -0.05
C VAL A 182 11.86 -12.01 0.21
N THR A 183 12.37 -12.54 1.31
CA THR A 183 13.79 -12.46 1.68
C THR A 183 14.52 -13.80 1.64
N VAL A 184 13.79 -14.92 1.52
CA VAL A 184 14.36 -16.28 1.54
C VAL A 184 13.91 -17.05 0.30
N LYS A 185 14.88 -17.59 -0.42
CA LYS A 185 14.63 -18.42 -1.62
C LYS A 185 14.08 -19.80 -1.23
N GLU A 186 13.53 -20.52 -2.20
CA GLU A 186 13.03 -21.88 -2.02
C GLU A 186 14.07 -22.87 -1.47
N ASP A 187 15.35 -22.66 -1.82
CA ASP A 187 16.47 -23.50 -1.32
C ASP A 187 16.95 -23.12 0.10
N GLY A 188 16.28 -22.15 0.75
CA GLY A 188 16.61 -21.65 2.08
C GLY A 188 17.72 -20.59 2.10
N THR A 189 18.28 -20.21 0.96
CA THR A 189 19.26 -19.12 0.90
C THR A 189 18.58 -17.75 0.94
N VAL A 190 19.27 -16.76 1.54
CA VAL A 190 18.73 -15.41 1.71
C VAL A 190 19.04 -14.55 0.48
N TYR A 191 18.10 -13.72 0.06
CA TYR A 191 18.36 -12.62 -0.85
C TYR A 191 19.14 -11.53 -0.10
N SER A 192 20.48 -11.50 -0.29
CA SER A 192 21.36 -10.62 0.47
C SER A 192 21.08 -9.13 0.30
N ASN A 193 20.46 -8.74 -0.82
CA ASN A 193 20.13 -7.39 -1.25
C ASN A 193 18.71 -6.94 -0.84
N VAL A 194 17.89 -7.82 -0.27
CA VAL A 194 16.47 -7.54 0.05
C VAL A 194 16.26 -7.51 1.55
N PHE A 195 15.71 -6.40 2.03
CA PHE A 195 15.35 -6.15 3.43
C PHE A 195 13.90 -5.74 3.55
N ARG A 196 13.38 -5.64 4.77
CA ARG A 196 12.04 -5.13 5.02
C ARG A 196 11.97 -4.29 6.30
N THR A 197 10.99 -3.39 6.39
CA THR A 197 10.65 -2.67 7.62
C THR A 197 9.36 -3.15 8.27
N CYS A 198 8.59 -4.00 7.59
CA CYS A 198 7.46 -4.75 8.13
C CYS A 198 7.93 -6.07 8.78
N PHE A 199 7.05 -6.73 9.52
CA PHE A 199 7.28 -8.09 10.03
C PHE A 199 6.83 -9.16 9.00
N ILE A 200 6.91 -10.44 9.35
CA ILE A 200 6.57 -11.56 8.46
C ILE A 200 5.21 -12.17 8.78
N ASP A 201 4.58 -12.83 7.80
CA ASP A 201 3.27 -13.50 7.96
C ASP A 201 3.23 -14.53 9.09
N PRO A 202 4.24 -15.41 9.25
CA PRO A 202 4.26 -16.34 10.39
C PRO A 202 4.17 -15.62 11.74
N PHE A 203 4.92 -14.54 11.92
CA PHE A 203 4.88 -13.76 13.17
C PHE A 203 3.49 -13.18 13.41
N GLN A 204 2.84 -12.57 12.41
CA GLN A 204 1.51 -11.99 12.55
C GLN A 204 0.45 -13.05 12.86
N GLY A 205 0.45 -14.17 12.11
CA GLY A 205 -0.51 -15.26 12.30
C GLY A 205 -0.40 -15.86 13.70
N GLU A 206 0.82 -16.12 14.18
CA GLU A 206 1.08 -16.60 15.53
C GLU A 206 0.62 -15.60 16.61
N LYS A 207 0.92 -14.30 16.43
CA LYS A 207 0.48 -13.24 17.35
C LYS A 207 -1.04 -13.15 17.43
N MET A 208 -1.74 -13.19 16.31
CA MET A 208 -3.21 -13.12 16.31
C MET A 208 -3.87 -14.37 16.90
N ALA A 209 -3.29 -15.54 16.72
CA ALA A 209 -3.75 -16.77 17.40
C ALA A 209 -3.52 -16.70 18.92
N ALA A 210 -2.35 -16.22 19.34
CA ALA A 210 -2.05 -16.03 20.77
C ALA A 210 -2.97 -14.95 21.37
N PHE A 211 -3.21 -13.85 20.67
CA PHE A 211 -4.16 -12.81 21.10
C PHE A 211 -5.58 -13.38 21.26
N ALA A 212 -6.05 -14.18 20.32
CA ALA A 212 -7.35 -14.84 20.41
C ALA A 212 -7.45 -15.76 21.65
N ALA A 213 -6.44 -16.60 21.89
CA ALA A 213 -6.43 -17.56 22.97
C ALA A 213 -6.22 -16.93 24.35
N GLU A 214 -5.24 -16.04 24.48
CA GLU A 214 -4.74 -15.54 25.76
C GLU A 214 -5.45 -14.26 26.23
N VAL A 215 -5.82 -13.39 25.28
CA VAL A 215 -6.46 -12.09 25.59
C VAL A 215 -7.97 -12.19 25.47
N LEU A 216 -8.49 -12.74 24.37
CA LEU A 216 -9.92 -12.90 24.17
C LEU A 216 -10.47 -14.17 24.85
N GLY A 217 -9.61 -15.14 25.17
CA GLY A 217 -9.97 -16.37 25.90
C GLY A 217 -10.81 -17.35 25.08
N VAL A 218 -10.79 -17.24 23.74
CA VAL A 218 -11.63 -18.03 22.84
C VAL A 218 -11.18 -19.49 22.75
N LYS A 219 -12.11 -20.37 22.41
CA LYS A 219 -11.88 -21.81 22.21
C LYS A 219 -12.14 -22.25 20.78
N THR A 220 -12.83 -21.44 19.99
CA THR A 220 -13.18 -21.76 18.61
C THR A 220 -12.88 -20.59 17.69
N ALA A 221 -12.33 -20.91 16.52
CA ALA A 221 -12.03 -19.93 15.46
C ALA A 221 -12.47 -20.46 14.10
N ALA A 222 -12.76 -19.54 13.19
CA ALA A 222 -12.85 -19.83 11.76
C ALA A 222 -11.77 -19.05 11.00
N VAL A 223 -11.41 -19.53 9.82
CA VAL A 223 -10.50 -18.85 8.89
C VAL A 223 -11.23 -18.59 7.58
N PHE A 224 -11.11 -17.38 7.04
CA PHE A 224 -11.65 -17.01 5.73
C PHE A 224 -10.62 -16.22 4.94
N ALA A 225 -9.99 -16.87 3.94
CA ALA A 225 -8.83 -16.35 3.25
C ALA A 225 -8.94 -16.40 1.73
N GLN A 226 -8.32 -15.45 1.03
CA GLN A 226 -8.22 -15.45 -0.43
C GLN A 226 -7.34 -16.60 -0.90
N THR A 227 -7.89 -17.46 -1.75
CA THR A 227 -7.18 -18.61 -2.32
C THR A 227 -6.14 -18.16 -3.35
N GLY A 228 -4.95 -18.72 -3.27
CA GLY A 228 -3.85 -18.39 -4.19
C GLY A 228 -3.21 -17.03 -3.95
N ASN A 229 -3.40 -16.46 -2.76
CA ASN A 229 -2.73 -15.25 -2.29
C ASN A 229 -1.69 -15.65 -1.24
N ASP A 230 -0.39 -15.46 -1.55
CA ASP A 230 0.72 -15.88 -0.70
C ASP A 230 0.70 -15.20 0.68
N TYR A 231 0.31 -13.91 0.74
CA TYR A 231 0.11 -13.18 1.99
C TYR A 231 -0.99 -13.82 2.85
N ALA A 232 -2.19 -13.98 2.29
CA ALA A 232 -3.33 -14.54 3.02
C ALA A 232 -3.06 -15.97 3.50
N GLN A 233 -2.41 -16.78 2.66
CA GLN A 233 -2.08 -18.17 2.97
C GLN A 233 -1.04 -18.26 4.10
N GLY A 234 0.02 -17.44 4.02
CA GLY A 234 1.08 -17.42 5.04
C GLY A 234 0.56 -17.10 6.44
N LEU A 235 -0.30 -16.09 6.54
CA LEU A 235 -0.96 -15.74 7.80
C LEU A 235 -1.92 -16.84 8.29
N ALA A 236 -2.76 -17.35 7.38
CA ALA A 236 -3.76 -18.37 7.73
C ALA A 236 -3.10 -19.65 8.25
N ASP A 237 -2.01 -20.11 7.62
CA ASP A 237 -1.31 -21.32 8.02
C ASP A 237 -0.63 -21.16 9.40
N ALA A 238 0.02 -20.01 9.64
CA ALA A 238 0.63 -19.72 10.94
C ALA A 238 -0.43 -19.58 12.05
N PHE A 239 -1.54 -18.92 11.77
CA PHE A 239 -2.67 -18.79 12.71
C PHE A 239 -3.23 -20.17 13.08
N LYS A 240 -3.51 -21.03 12.10
CA LYS A 240 -4.03 -22.40 12.35
C LYS A 240 -3.05 -23.24 13.16
N ALA A 241 -1.76 -23.21 12.78
CA ALA A 241 -0.73 -23.95 13.50
C ALA A 241 -0.66 -23.53 14.97
N LYS A 242 -0.65 -22.22 15.23
CA LYS A 242 -0.59 -21.68 16.58
C LYS A 242 -1.88 -21.92 17.38
N CYS A 243 -3.04 -21.86 16.76
CA CYS A 243 -4.31 -22.23 17.36
C CYS A 243 -4.28 -23.68 17.86
N ALA A 244 -3.73 -24.61 17.07
CA ALA A 244 -3.60 -26.01 17.47
C ALA A 244 -2.70 -26.20 18.72
N GLU A 245 -1.59 -25.45 18.81
CA GLU A 245 -0.72 -25.43 19.97
C GLU A 245 -1.43 -24.91 21.25
N LEU A 246 -2.27 -23.90 21.09
CA LEU A 246 -2.96 -23.20 22.18
C LEU A 246 -4.31 -23.84 22.56
N GLY A 247 -4.73 -24.85 21.81
CA GLY A 247 -6.00 -25.58 22.07
C GLY A 247 -7.23 -24.77 21.64
N VAL A 248 -7.09 -23.91 20.60
CA VAL A 248 -8.19 -23.26 19.90
C VAL A 248 -8.57 -24.10 18.68
N GLU A 249 -9.82 -24.55 18.62
CA GLU A 249 -10.32 -25.40 17.53
C GLU A 249 -10.69 -24.56 16.31
N ILE A 250 -10.17 -24.91 15.14
CA ILE A 250 -10.61 -24.33 13.86
C ILE A 250 -11.88 -25.07 13.43
N VAL A 251 -13.05 -24.47 13.63
CA VAL A 251 -14.36 -25.06 13.37
C VAL A 251 -14.85 -24.89 11.93
N ALA A 252 -14.27 -23.94 11.20
CA ALA A 252 -14.51 -23.73 9.77
C ALA A 252 -13.27 -23.13 9.09
N GLU A 253 -13.02 -23.54 7.87
CA GLU A 253 -12.05 -22.95 6.97
C GLU A 253 -12.69 -22.79 5.59
N GLU A 254 -12.80 -21.58 5.12
CA GLU A 254 -13.44 -21.23 3.84
C GLU A 254 -12.51 -20.33 3.05
N GLY A 255 -12.69 -20.31 1.72
CA GLY A 255 -11.89 -19.50 0.83
C GLY A 255 -12.72 -18.85 -0.27
N TYR A 256 -12.12 -17.84 -0.92
CA TYR A 256 -12.69 -17.16 -2.08
C TYR A 256 -11.60 -16.89 -3.14
N ALA A 257 -12.00 -16.65 -4.37
CA ALA A 257 -11.07 -16.33 -5.46
C ALA A 257 -10.91 -14.81 -5.61
N LYS A 258 -9.74 -14.38 -6.09
CA LYS A 258 -9.50 -12.95 -6.41
C LYS A 258 -10.59 -12.43 -7.34
N GLY A 259 -11.18 -11.30 -6.96
CA GLY A 259 -12.27 -10.64 -7.71
C GLY A 259 -13.68 -11.13 -7.38
N ASP A 260 -13.84 -12.07 -6.44
CA ASP A 260 -15.15 -12.39 -5.89
C ASP A 260 -15.68 -11.19 -5.07
N VAL A 261 -16.99 -10.95 -5.13
CA VAL A 261 -17.66 -9.86 -4.41
C VAL A 261 -18.89 -10.33 -3.62
N ASP A 262 -19.23 -11.61 -3.70
CA ASP A 262 -20.32 -12.23 -2.94
C ASP A 262 -19.80 -13.45 -2.19
N TYR A 263 -19.70 -13.32 -0.87
CA TYR A 263 -19.14 -14.29 0.06
C TYR A 263 -20.20 -15.00 0.91
N LYS A 264 -21.50 -14.73 0.67
CA LYS A 264 -22.59 -15.17 1.55
C LYS A 264 -22.69 -16.67 1.73
N SER A 265 -22.33 -17.44 0.68
CA SER A 265 -22.35 -18.91 0.76
C SER A 265 -21.34 -19.42 1.80
N GLN A 266 -20.09 -19.01 1.67
CA GLN A 266 -19.00 -19.39 2.58
C GLN A 266 -19.25 -18.85 4.00
N LEU A 267 -19.68 -17.59 4.11
CA LEU A 267 -20.00 -16.96 5.38
C LEU A 267 -21.21 -17.60 6.09
N THR A 268 -22.17 -18.15 5.36
CA THR A 268 -23.27 -18.94 5.93
C THR A 268 -22.75 -20.25 6.54
N ASN A 269 -21.76 -20.92 5.90
CA ASN A 269 -21.11 -22.09 6.44
C ASN A 269 -20.37 -21.76 7.75
N ILE A 270 -19.66 -20.64 7.77
CA ILE A 270 -18.98 -20.12 8.99
C ILE A 270 -20.01 -19.81 10.07
N ALA A 271 -21.08 -19.10 9.76
CA ALA A 271 -22.15 -18.74 10.70
C ALA A 271 -22.77 -19.98 11.37
N ALA A 272 -22.97 -21.06 10.57
CA ALA A 272 -23.53 -22.33 11.09
C ALA A 272 -22.64 -23.03 12.13
N LYS A 273 -21.34 -22.71 12.17
CA LYS A 273 -20.38 -23.22 13.17
C LYS A 273 -20.28 -22.34 14.41
N ASN A 274 -20.81 -21.11 14.35
CA ASN A 274 -20.81 -20.15 15.43
C ASN A 274 -19.42 -19.97 16.11
N PRO A 275 -18.36 -19.64 15.35
CA PRO A 275 -17.03 -19.43 15.92
C PRO A 275 -17.01 -18.19 16.80
N GLU A 276 -16.16 -18.22 17.85
CA GLU A 276 -15.97 -17.06 18.74
C GLU A 276 -15.17 -15.96 18.06
N VAL A 277 -14.25 -16.34 17.15
CA VAL A 277 -13.50 -15.42 16.30
C VAL A 277 -13.49 -15.88 14.84
N VAL A 278 -13.38 -14.96 13.91
CA VAL A 278 -13.12 -15.23 12.49
C VAL A 278 -11.85 -14.50 12.08
N PHE A 279 -10.83 -15.25 11.68
CA PHE A 279 -9.59 -14.69 11.16
C PHE A 279 -9.70 -14.50 9.65
N CYS A 280 -9.63 -13.24 9.22
CA CYS A 280 -9.71 -12.82 7.82
C CYS A 280 -8.39 -12.14 7.43
N PRO A 281 -7.34 -12.91 7.04
CA PRO A 281 -6.04 -12.34 6.70
C PRO A 281 -6.00 -11.90 5.23
N ASN A 282 -6.84 -10.96 4.85
CA ASN A 282 -6.93 -10.47 3.48
C ASN A 282 -6.57 -9.00 3.40
N TYR A 283 -6.95 -8.30 2.32
CA TYR A 283 -6.73 -6.88 2.16
C TYR A 283 -8.00 -6.08 2.48
N TYR A 284 -7.84 -4.84 2.86
CA TYR A 284 -8.87 -3.96 3.46
C TYR A 284 -10.19 -3.89 2.70
N GLU A 285 -10.17 -3.90 1.36
CA GLU A 285 -11.38 -3.78 0.53
C GLU A 285 -12.22 -5.05 0.62
N ASP A 286 -11.59 -6.21 0.43
CA ASP A 286 -12.25 -7.51 0.60
C ASP A 286 -12.72 -7.69 2.04
N ASP A 287 -11.88 -7.38 3.05
CA ASP A 287 -12.22 -7.55 4.45
C ASP A 287 -13.41 -6.68 4.88
N GLY A 288 -13.48 -5.43 4.41
CA GLY A 288 -14.64 -4.58 4.65
C GLY A 288 -15.94 -5.17 4.10
N LEU A 289 -15.88 -5.72 2.89
CA LEU A 289 -17.02 -6.37 2.23
C LEU A 289 -17.37 -7.71 2.91
N ILE A 290 -16.36 -8.51 3.28
CA ILE A 290 -16.51 -9.78 4.01
C ILE A 290 -17.21 -9.54 5.34
N VAL A 291 -16.71 -8.63 6.17
CA VAL A 291 -17.32 -8.34 7.49
C VAL A 291 -18.75 -7.86 7.33
N THR A 292 -19.02 -6.99 6.35
CA THR A 292 -20.37 -6.50 6.06
C THR A 292 -21.32 -7.65 5.72
N GLN A 293 -20.94 -8.56 4.83
CA GLN A 293 -21.77 -9.70 4.44
C GLN A 293 -21.89 -10.74 5.55
N ALA A 294 -20.82 -10.93 6.34
CA ALA A 294 -20.83 -11.84 7.47
C ALA A 294 -21.88 -11.44 8.52
N ARG A 295 -21.95 -10.17 8.87
CA ARG A 295 -22.99 -9.66 9.79
C ARG A 295 -24.40 -9.87 9.22
N GLN A 296 -24.59 -9.72 7.89
CA GLN A 296 -25.88 -9.95 7.24
C GLN A 296 -26.35 -11.41 7.32
N VAL A 297 -25.42 -12.38 7.29
CA VAL A 297 -25.76 -13.82 7.38
C VAL A 297 -25.68 -14.36 8.82
N GLY A 298 -25.44 -13.49 9.82
CA GLY A 298 -25.54 -13.84 11.23
C GLY A 298 -24.24 -14.31 11.89
N VAL A 299 -23.07 -14.04 11.32
CA VAL A 299 -21.79 -14.23 12.00
C VAL A 299 -21.68 -13.23 13.15
N THR A 300 -21.55 -13.71 14.39
CA THR A 300 -21.47 -12.89 15.60
C THR A 300 -20.07 -12.81 16.20
N GLY A 301 -19.17 -13.72 15.82
CA GLY A 301 -17.79 -13.79 16.31
C GLY A 301 -17.01 -12.49 16.06
N THR A 302 -15.97 -12.28 16.86
CA THR A 302 -15.03 -11.16 16.70
C THR A 302 -14.18 -11.40 15.44
N PHE A 303 -14.03 -10.36 14.60
CA PHE A 303 -13.13 -10.45 13.45
C PHE A 303 -11.71 -10.10 13.84
N LEU A 304 -10.79 -10.88 13.31
CA LEU A 304 -9.34 -10.70 13.47
C LEU A 304 -8.67 -10.60 12.10
N GLY A 305 -7.69 -9.73 11.96
CA GLY A 305 -6.94 -9.53 10.72
C GLY A 305 -5.43 -9.46 10.90
N GLY A 306 -4.72 -9.45 9.79
CA GLY A 306 -3.31 -9.06 9.69
C GLY A 306 -3.17 -7.57 9.36
N ASP A 307 -1.98 -7.14 9.02
CA ASP A 307 -1.65 -5.76 8.65
C ASP A 307 -2.39 -5.25 7.39
N GLY A 308 -2.84 -6.16 6.53
CA GLY A 308 -3.72 -5.86 5.41
C GLY A 308 -5.08 -5.26 5.79
N TRP A 309 -5.44 -5.22 7.08
CA TRP A 309 -6.61 -4.51 7.57
C TRP A 309 -6.42 -3.00 7.70
N SER A 310 -5.18 -2.52 7.62
CA SER A 310 -4.89 -1.09 7.77
C SER A 310 -5.66 -0.25 6.73
N GLY A 311 -6.60 0.57 7.19
CA GLY A 311 -7.52 1.33 6.34
C GLY A 311 -8.91 0.71 6.14
N VAL A 312 -9.22 -0.46 6.72
CA VAL A 312 -10.50 -1.18 6.58
C VAL A 312 -11.71 -0.32 6.97
N LYS A 313 -11.53 0.63 7.89
CA LYS A 313 -12.57 1.57 8.34
C LYS A 313 -13.21 2.40 7.22
N ASN A 314 -12.55 2.52 6.07
CA ASN A 314 -13.06 3.25 4.91
C ASN A 314 -13.94 2.37 3.99
N TYR A 315 -13.98 1.04 4.24
CA TYR A 315 -14.63 0.06 3.35
C TYR A 315 -15.82 -0.67 3.99
N ALA A 316 -16.06 -0.43 5.28
CA ALA A 316 -17.25 -0.92 5.95
C ALA A 316 -17.73 0.08 7.01
N SER A 317 -19.00 -0.02 7.40
CA SER A 317 -19.57 0.86 8.41
C SER A 317 -19.05 0.55 9.82
N ALA A 318 -18.99 1.59 10.67
CA ALA A 318 -18.45 1.49 12.01
C ALA A 318 -19.11 0.37 12.86
N ASP A 319 -20.42 0.19 12.71
CA ASP A 319 -21.19 -0.79 13.47
C ASP A 319 -20.85 -2.25 13.12
N VAL A 320 -20.49 -2.55 11.86
CA VAL A 320 -20.12 -3.91 11.48
C VAL A 320 -18.68 -4.25 11.84
N LEU A 321 -17.78 -3.25 11.88
CA LEU A 321 -16.39 -3.39 12.26
C LEU A 321 -16.14 -3.32 13.77
N GLU A 322 -17.13 -2.84 14.56
CA GLU A 322 -16.97 -2.62 15.99
C GLU A 322 -16.44 -3.85 16.72
N GLY A 323 -15.37 -3.66 17.50
CA GLY A 323 -14.73 -4.70 18.28
C GLY A 323 -13.87 -5.68 17.49
N SER A 324 -13.57 -5.42 16.22
CA SER A 324 -12.58 -6.15 15.44
C SER A 324 -11.16 -5.74 15.82
N TYR A 325 -10.18 -6.63 15.59
CA TYR A 325 -8.78 -6.39 15.90
C TYR A 325 -7.88 -6.85 14.75
N TYR A 326 -6.71 -6.20 14.62
CA TYR A 326 -5.71 -6.66 13.68
C TYR A 326 -4.28 -6.37 14.16
N CYS A 327 -3.32 -7.12 13.62
CA CYS A 327 -1.90 -6.95 13.88
C CYS A 327 -1.34 -5.80 13.05
N SER A 328 -0.56 -4.91 13.67
CA SER A 328 0.06 -3.76 13.02
C SER A 328 1.51 -3.59 13.47
N GLY A 329 2.36 -3.04 12.63
CA GLY A 329 3.70 -2.59 12.98
C GLY A 329 3.76 -1.12 13.43
N TYR A 330 2.63 -0.45 13.57
CA TYR A 330 2.51 0.98 13.82
C TYR A 330 1.40 1.26 14.84
N ALA A 331 1.70 2.10 15.82
CA ALA A 331 0.76 2.55 16.85
C ALA A 331 0.45 4.05 16.63
N PRO A 332 -0.73 4.40 16.10
CA PRO A 332 -1.11 5.79 15.87
C PRO A 332 -0.99 6.63 17.15
N ALA A 333 -0.46 7.85 17.00
CA ALA A 333 -0.33 8.85 18.07
C ALA A 333 0.40 8.36 19.35
N SER A 334 1.17 7.28 19.27
CA SER A 334 1.78 6.63 20.43
C SER A 334 2.91 7.43 21.07
N THR A 335 3.70 8.13 20.25
CA THR A 335 4.85 8.91 20.70
C THR A 335 4.85 10.29 20.07
N ASP A 336 5.71 11.18 20.55
CA ASP A 336 5.83 12.52 19.96
C ASP A 336 6.42 12.47 18.54
N ALA A 337 7.31 11.52 18.26
CA ALA A 337 7.85 11.30 16.91
C ALA A 337 6.77 10.82 15.94
N VAL A 338 5.90 9.90 16.38
CA VAL A 338 4.74 9.44 15.60
C VAL A 338 3.79 10.59 15.31
N LYS A 339 3.42 11.40 16.32
CA LYS A 339 2.53 12.55 16.14
C LYS A 339 3.11 13.58 15.15
N GLN A 340 4.41 13.88 15.27
CA GLN A 340 5.09 14.78 14.35
C GLN A 340 5.04 14.25 12.91
N PHE A 341 5.33 12.95 12.72
CA PHE A 341 5.22 12.31 11.40
C PHE A 341 3.80 12.42 10.84
N GLU A 342 2.78 12.12 11.66
CA GLU A 342 1.37 12.19 11.25
C GLU A 342 0.97 13.61 10.83
N GLU A 343 1.36 14.63 11.63
CA GLU A 343 1.10 16.05 11.33
C GLU A 343 1.75 16.47 10.01
N GLU A 344 3.02 16.14 9.80
CA GLU A 344 3.76 16.46 8.60
C GLU A 344 3.21 15.73 7.37
N PHE A 345 2.87 14.43 7.53
CA PHE A 345 2.26 13.63 6.46
C PHE A 345 0.91 14.20 6.04
N VAL A 346 0.03 14.47 7.01
CA VAL A 346 -1.30 15.04 6.75
C VAL A 346 -1.21 16.43 6.11
N ALA A 347 -0.26 17.26 6.54
CA ALA A 347 -0.04 18.57 5.95
C ALA A 347 0.41 18.48 4.48
N ALA A 348 1.18 17.45 4.12
CA ALA A 348 1.71 17.29 2.75
C ALA A 348 0.74 16.57 1.80
N TYR A 349 0.05 15.53 2.29
CA TYR A 349 -0.69 14.57 1.43
C TYR A 349 -2.16 14.37 1.83
N GLY A 350 -2.60 14.95 2.95
CA GLY A 350 -3.92 14.66 3.52
C GLY A 350 -3.91 13.35 4.34
N LYS A 351 -5.07 13.04 4.95
CA LYS A 351 -5.20 11.91 5.87
C LYS A 351 -5.56 10.58 5.18
N ASP A 352 -6.05 10.62 3.96
CA ASP A 352 -6.69 9.46 3.31
C ASP A 352 -5.71 8.32 2.99
N THR A 353 -4.43 8.64 2.86
CA THR A 353 -3.35 7.67 2.64
C THR A 353 -2.43 7.50 3.84
N LEU A 354 -2.74 8.14 4.98
CA LEU A 354 -2.03 7.90 6.24
C LEU A 354 -2.47 6.56 6.83
N ASN A 355 -1.58 5.60 6.76
CA ASN A 355 -1.78 4.24 7.26
C ASN A 355 -0.46 3.68 7.79
N MET A 356 -0.46 2.44 8.29
CA MET A 356 0.73 1.77 8.78
C MET A 356 1.87 1.78 7.75
N PHE A 357 1.55 1.55 6.47
CA PHE A 357 2.55 1.42 5.40
C PHE A 357 3.23 2.74 5.06
N ALA A 358 2.57 3.88 5.32
CA ALA A 358 3.20 5.19 5.23
C ALA A 358 4.31 5.36 6.27
N ALA A 359 4.09 4.90 7.51
CA ALA A 359 5.08 4.97 8.58
C ALA A 359 6.25 4.00 8.34
N THR A 360 5.98 2.75 7.93
CA THR A 360 7.03 1.77 7.61
C THR A 360 7.86 2.18 6.39
N ALA A 361 7.24 2.86 5.40
CA ALA A 361 7.95 3.39 4.23
C ALA A 361 8.80 4.62 4.56
N TYR A 362 8.33 5.46 5.47
CA TYR A 362 9.15 6.55 6.01
C TYR A 362 10.42 6.00 6.68
N ASP A 363 10.29 4.94 7.49
CA ASP A 363 11.42 4.25 8.12
C ASP A 363 12.33 3.59 7.08
N ALA A 364 11.76 2.95 6.03
CA ALA A 364 12.55 2.38 4.94
C ALA A 364 13.39 3.45 4.23
N ALA A 365 12.82 4.64 4.01
CA ALA A 365 13.56 5.78 3.44
C ALA A 365 14.64 6.29 4.39
N MET A 366 14.39 6.31 5.71
CA MET A 366 15.43 6.66 6.72
C MET A 366 16.62 5.72 6.65
N ILE A 367 16.36 4.40 6.64
CA ILE A 367 17.41 3.39 6.56
C ILE A 367 18.17 3.50 5.23
N MET A 368 17.42 3.66 4.12
CA MET A 368 18.01 3.81 2.80
C MET A 368 18.94 5.04 2.72
N CYS A 369 18.53 6.19 3.28
CA CYS A 369 19.37 7.38 3.31
C CYS A 369 20.64 7.17 4.14
N ALA A 370 20.53 6.57 5.33
CA ALA A 370 21.70 6.25 6.15
C ALA A 370 22.67 5.30 5.41
N ALA A 371 22.12 4.31 4.70
CA ALA A 371 22.94 3.40 3.90
C ALA A 371 23.61 4.10 2.70
N LEU A 372 22.90 4.99 2.02
CA LEU A 372 23.45 5.79 0.93
C LEU A 372 24.53 6.75 1.41
N GLU A 373 24.34 7.42 2.56
CA GLU A 373 25.37 8.26 3.19
C GLU A 373 26.65 7.46 3.46
N LYS A 374 26.50 6.25 3.98
CA LYS A 374 27.64 5.36 4.23
C LYS A 374 28.33 4.89 2.94
N ALA A 375 27.56 4.58 1.91
CA ALA A 375 28.09 4.18 0.60
C ALA A 375 28.87 5.33 -0.08
N GLU A 376 28.44 6.60 0.10
CA GLU A 376 29.17 7.76 -0.43
C GLU A 376 30.61 7.89 0.12
N GLU A 377 30.88 7.38 1.32
CA GLU A 377 32.25 7.37 1.88
C GLU A 377 33.23 6.53 1.05
N THR A 378 32.73 5.59 0.24
CA THR A 378 33.57 4.71 -0.60
C THR A 378 34.12 5.42 -1.83
N GLY A 379 33.48 6.48 -2.29
CA GLY A 379 33.84 7.21 -3.52
C GLY A 379 33.45 6.48 -4.80
N TYR A 380 32.70 5.37 -4.74
CA TYR A 380 32.17 4.72 -5.93
C TYR A 380 31.07 5.57 -6.58
N ALA A 381 30.85 5.38 -7.88
CA ALA A 381 29.79 6.09 -8.58
C ALA A 381 28.42 5.48 -8.25
N PRO A 382 27.38 6.30 -8.03
CA PRO A 382 25.99 5.78 -7.92
C PRO A 382 25.63 4.86 -9.09
N ALA A 383 24.80 3.85 -8.82
CA ALA A 383 24.41 2.78 -9.72
C ALA A 383 25.51 1.79 -10.17
N SER A 384 26.79 1.98 -9.79
CA SER A 384 27.82 0.93 -10.02
C SER A 384 27.55 -0.28 -9.11
N GLU A 385 28.05 -1.45 -9.50
CA GLU A 385 27.93 -2.69 -8.71
C GLU A 385 28.56 -2.54 -7.33
N GLU A 386 29.74 -1.89 -7.24
CA GLU A 386 30.45 -1.67 -5.99
C GLU A 386 29.66 -0.70 -5.08
N TYR A 387 29.01 0.31 -5.66
CA TYR A 387 28.17 1.23 -4.89
C TYR A 387 26.94 0.53 -4.34
N LYS A 388 26.23 -0.24 -5.17
CA LYS A 388 25.06 -1.02 -4.73
C LYS A 388 25.44 -2.01 -3.62
N GLN A 389 26.58 -2.70 -3.75
CA GLN A 389 27.05 -3.59 -2.69
C GLN A 389 27.33 -2.83 -1.38
N ALA A 390 27.96 -1.65 -1.47
CA ALA A 390 28.20 -0.83 -0.29
C ALA A 390 26.89 -0.38 0.39
N VAL A 391 25.85 -0.07 -0.39
CA VAL A 391 24.51 0.24 0.15
C VAL A 391 23.90 -0.97 0.85
N ILE A 392 23.98 -2.16 0.25
CA ILE A 392 23.47 -3.42 0.83
C ILE A 392 24.13 -3.69 2.18
N ASP A 393 25.47 -3.59 2.25
CA ASP A 393 26.24 -3.81 3.48
C ASP A 393 25.88 -2.76 4.53
N ALA A 394 25.67 -1.50 4.11
CA ALA A 394 25.32 -0.40 5.00
C ALA A 394 23.89 -0.51 5.56
N ILE A 395 22.90 -1.03 4.82
CA ILE A 395 21.56 -1.25 5.36
C ILE A 395 21.61 -2.05 6.67
N ARG A 396 22.40 -3.11 6.71
CA ARG A 396 22.53 -3.99 7.88
C ARG A 396 23.29 -3.32 9.04
N THR A 397 24.30 -2.50 8.73
CA THR A 397 25.16 -1.86 9.76
C THR A 397 24.59 -0.57 10.29
N GLU A 398 23.90 0.21 9.47
CA GLU A 398 23.30 1.49 9.86
C GLU A 398 21.86 1.37 10.38
N GLY A 399 21.12 0.33 9.97
CA GLY A 399 19.76 0.11 10.46
C GLY A 399 19.60 0.21 11.98
N PRO A 400 20.48 -0.38 12.81
CA PRO A 400 20.40 -0.26 14.28
C PRO A 400 20.52 1.18 14.80
N ASN A 401 21.13 2.09 14.04
CA ASN A 401 21.30 3.49 14.39
C ASN A 401 20.09 4.36 13.99
N VAL A 402 19.22 3.85 13.13
CA VAL A 402 18.04 4.56 12.64
C VAL A 402 16.87 4.40 13.62
N LYS A 403 16.57 5.49 14.34
CA LYS A 403 15.39 5.57 15.22
C LYS A 403 14.17 5.84 14.37
N GLY A 404 13.49 4.78 13.96
CA GLY A 404 12.31 4.85 13.11
C GLY A 404 11.04 5.25 13.85
N ILE A 405 10.02 5.62 13.08
CA ILE A 405 8.66 5.90 13.58
C ILE A 405 8.01 4.63 14.11
N THR A 406 8.29 3.49 13.49
CA THR A 406 7.73 2.18 13.88
C THR A 406 8.73 1.31 14.63
N SER A 407 9.95 1.81 14.92
CA SER A 407 10.99 1.11 15.67
C SER A 407 11.93 2.12 16.33
N GLU A 408 11.55 2.63 17.50
CA GLU A 408 12.35 3.62 18.26
C GLU A 408 13.72 3.09 18.71
N GLY A 409 13.85 1.77 18.87
CA GLY A 409 15.10 1.09 19.24
C GLY A 409 16.09 0.94 18.08
N GLY A 410 15.72 1.32 16.87
CA GLY A 410 16.47 1.07 15.65
C GLY A 410 16.09 -0.26 14.99
N TYR A 411 16.63 -0.49 13.77
CA TYR A 411 16.31 -1.66 12.96
C TYR A 411 17.46 -2.68 13.03
N THR A 412 17.34 -3.64 13.93
CA THR A 412 18.20 -4.83 13.93
C THR A 412 17.55 -5.91 13.06
N PHE A 413 18.31 -6.39 12.09
CA PHE A 413 17.85 -7.44 11.18
C PHE A 413 18.32 -8.81 11.66
N ASP A 414 17.44 -9.81 11.56
CA ASP A 414 17.77 -11.22 11.78
C ASP A 414 18.63 -11.77 10.61
N GLU A 415 18.92 -13.07 10.66
CA GLU A 415 19.68 -13.77 9.62
C GLU A 415 18.98 -13.82 8.26
N TYR A 416 17.67 -13.56 8.23
CA TYR A 416 16.82 -13.55 7.03
C TYR A 416 16.48 -12.14 6.53
N ASN A 417 17.17 -11.09 7.01
CA ASN A 417 16.90 -9.68 6.69
C ASN A 417 15.52 -9.16 7.14
N ASN A 418 14.91 -9.82 8.13
CA ASN A 418 13.68 -9.33 8.75
C ASN A 418 14.00 -8.45 9.96
N PRO A 419 13.25 -7.38 10.22
CA PRO A 419 13.47 -6.57 11.42
C PRO A 419 12.97 -7.33 12.67
N ILE A 420 13.72 -7.21 13.74
CA ILE A 420 13.30 -7.66 15.06
C ILE A 420 12.49 -6.53 15.70
N LYS A 421 11.17 -6.69 15.79
CA LYS A 421 10.26 -5.70 16.35
C LYS A 421 9.02 -6.34 16.98
N ASP A 422 8.40 -5.60 17.91
CA ASP A 422 7.16 -6.03 18.56
C ASP A 422 5.95 -5.80 17.65
N ALA A 423 4.86 -6.54 17.93
CA ALA A 423 3.58 -6.33 17.29
C ALA A 423 2.75 -5.30 18.07
N VAL A 424 1.94 -4.57 17.33
CA VAL A 424 0.89 -3.71 17.84
C VAL A 424 -0.45 -4.34 17.53
N ILE A 425 -1.34 -4.40 18.51
CA ILE A 425 -2.74 -4.73 18.27
C ILE A 425 -3.53 -3.45 18.11
N ILE A 426 -4.20 -3.34 16.99
CA ILE A 426 -5.15 -2.27 16.70
C ILE A 426 -6.57 -2.80 16.92
N LYS A 427 -7.40 -2.01 17.58
CA LYS A 427 -8.83 -2.25 17.74
C LYS A 427 -9.61 -1.29 16.84
N VAL A 428 -10.60 -1.80 16.13
CA VAL A 428 -11.57 -0.95 15.43
C VAL A 428 -12.72 -0.66 16.40
N THR A 429 -12.92 0.61 16.73
CA THR A 429 -13.98 1.04 17.64
C THR A 429 -14.43 2.48 17.33
N GLY A 430 -15.75 2.71 17.39
CA GLY A 430 -16.33 4.01 17.06
C GLY A 430 -16.05 4.47 15.62
N GLY A 431 -15.72 3.56 14.70
CA GLY A 431 -15.34 3.86 13.32
C GLY A 431 -13.89 4.28 13.12
N GLU A 432 -13.05 4.15 14.14
CA GLU A 432 -11.62 4.47 14.08
C GLU A 432 -10.75 3.26 14.41
N GLU A 433 -9.55 3.25 13.84
CA GLU A 433 -8.49 2.28 14.10
C GLU A 433 -7.63 2.84 15.23
N VAL A 434 -7.73 2.26 16.43
CA VAL A 434 -7.06 2.78 17.61
C VAL A 434 -6.08 1.78 18.20
N PHE A 435 -4.98 2.27 18.74
CA PHE A 435 -4.03 1.45 19.47
C PHE A 435 -4.71 0.78 20.67
N ASP A 436 -4.63 -0.55 20.76
CA ASP A 436 -5.11 -1.33 21.90
C ASP A 436 -3.95 -1.67 22.84
N ARG A 437 -2.91 -2.33 22.33
CA ARG A 437 -1.72 -2.74 23.12
C ARG A 437 -0.53 -3.13 22.27
N MET A 438 0.64 -3.17 22.90
CA MET A 438 1.79 -3.96 22.44
C MET A 438 1.56 -5.43 22.76
N PHE A 439 2.01 -6.35 21.90
CA PHE A 439 1.75 -7.76 22.09
C PHE A 439 2.87 -8.68 21.58
#